data_66c71a5e322e433852d5b89b9a200731
#
_entry.id   66c71a5e322e433852d5b89b9a200731
#
_cell.length_a   1.000
_cell.length_b   1.000
_cell.length_c   1.000
_cell.angle_alpha   90.00
_cell.angle_beta   90.00
_cell.angle_gamma   90.00
#
_symmetry.space_group_name_H-M   'P 1'
#
loop_
_entity.id
_entity.type
_entity.pdbx_description
1 polymer ?
#
loop_
_entity_poly.entity_id
_entity_poly.type
_entity_poly.pdbx_seq_one_letter_code
_entity_poly.pdbx_strand_id
1 'polypeptide(L)'
;MKAPRRVVVLMTSDLLTLGRASGALRRRNLPIRGFSVESNGPPGIWRLSCEIDADDATIESLLLQIKNVVGVREATSHDVGAQHAAPLHQSSPSGDPMASSVRVYYEADTERARLRDRVFTVIGYGSQGHAHAQNLRDSGAKVIVGLRPGGASWKQATADGLDVRPVAEAAKAGDVIMMLVPDQEQRAVYEAAVAPALGGGGGPGKTLMFAHGFNIHFGEIVPPAGVDVSLIAPKSPGHLVRSEYQAGRGVPGLVAIHQDASGNALQNALAYATGIGCSRAGVIATTFAEETETDLFGEQAVLCGGVTALIQAGFETLTEAGYSPEMAYFECLHELKLIVDLIYRGGLGFMRHSISDTAEYGDLTRGGRVISPAVREEMRKLLADIRSGAFAKEWIAESRAGAPRFNELRRAAQNSQIEQVGAKLRAMMPWTEEGKKAGAGQAKQKAQRQPEPTPART
;
A
#
# COMPACT_ATOMS: atom_id res chain seq x y z
N MET A 1 29.52 -9.71 43.85
CA MET A 1 29.20 -9.00 42.60
C MET A 1 29.30 -10.01 41.50
N LYS A 2 28.23 -10.25 40.74
CA LYS A 2 28.28 -11.14 39.56
C LYS A 2 29.13 -10.47 38.47
N ALA A 3 29.78 -11.26 37.62
CA ALA A 3 30.59 -10.77 36.54
C ALA A 3 29.70 -9.97 35.53
N PRO A 4 30.20 -8.89 34.94
CA PRO A 4 29.45 -8.15 33.93
C PRO A 4 29.14 -9.04 32.73
N ARG A 5 27.95 -8.85 32.13
CA ARG A 5 27.49 -9.57 30.94
C ARG A 5 27.68 -8.72 29.70
N ARG A 6 28.24 -9.31 28.67
CA ARG A 6 28.32 -8.65 27.34
C ARG A 6 27.08 -9.04 26.54
N VAL A 7 26.26 -8.06 26.21
CA VAL A 7 25.10 -8.19 25.30
C VAL A 7 25.56 -7.83 23.90
N VAL A 8 25.29 -8.72 22.94
CA VAL A 8 25.58 -8.53 21.52
C VAL A 8 24.29 -8.58 20.74
N VAL A 9 24.06 -7.58 19.89
CA VAL A 9 22.88 -7.47 19.04
C VAL A 9 23.31 -7.33 17.59
N LEU A 10 22.88 -8.25 16.75
CA LEU A 10 23.01 -8.14 15.29
C LEU A 10 21.73 -7.51 14.71
N MET A 11 21.86 -6.43 13.97
CA MET A 11 20.72 -5.67 13.47
C MET A 11 20.96 -5.14 12.06
N THR A 12 19.91 -4.75 11.36
CA THR A 12 20.01 -4.01 10.09
C THR A 12 20.78 -2.71 10.28
N SER A 13 21.59 -2.34 9.28
CA SER A 13 22.48 -1.16 9.32
C SER A 13 21.71 0.15 9.08
N ASP A 14 20.75 0.45 9.95
CA ASP A 14 19.97 1.67 9.89
C ASP A 14 19.87 2.35 11.27
N LEU A 15 19.83 3.68 11.26
CA LEU A 15 19.79 4.49 12.49
C LEU A 15 18.52 4.30 13.31
N LEU A 16 17.42 3.91 12.67
CA LEU A 16 16.14 3.70 13.35
C LEU A 16 16.18 2.43 14.20
N THR A 17 16.70 1.33 13.65
CA THR A 17 16.89 0.08 14.37
C THR A 17 17.91 0.26 15.50
N LEU A 18 19.02 0.95 15.26
CA LEU A 18 19.99 1.29 16.29
C LEU A 18 19.36 2.13 17.40
N GLY A 19 18.57 3.14 17.06
CA GLY A 19 17.86 3.97 18.03
C GLY A 19 16.85 3.19 18.88
N ARG A 20 16.14 2.22 18.29
CA ARG A 20 15.19 1.35 19.00
C ARG A 20 15.88 0.35 19.91
N ALA A 21 16.94 -0.30 19.45
CA ALA A 21 17.73 -1.25 20.24
C ALA A 21 18.42 -0.55 21.43
N SER A 22 19.07 0.60 21.20
CA SER A 22 19.66 1.39 22.28
C SER A 22 18.61 1.99 23.22
N GLY A 23 17.42 2.33 22.71
CA GLY A 23 16.26 2.76 23.51
C GLY A 23 15.77 1.68 24.48
N ALA A 24 15.82 0.39 24.11
CA ALA A 24 15.50 -0.72 25.00
C ALA A 24 16.49 -0.81 26.18
N LEU A 25 17.78 -0.60 25.91
CA LEU A 25 18.81 -0.52 26.93
C LEU A 25 18.59 0.69 27.86
N ARG A 26 18.33 1.85 27.33
CA ARG A 26 18.13 3.12 28.09
C ARG A 26 16.93 3.05 29.03
N ARG A 27 15.81 2.50 28.62
CA ARG A 27 14.57 2.46 29.44
C ARG A 27 14.74 1.70 30.76
N ARG A 28 15.70 0.79 30.86
CA ARG A 28 15.93 0.02 32.09
C ARG A 28 16.94 0.65 33.05
N ASN A 29 17.54 1.77 32.66
CA ASN A 29 18.54 2.47 33.45
C ASN A 29 19.64 1.55 34.01
N LEU A 30 20.06 0.53 33.20
CA LEU A 30 21.07 -0.44 33.59
C LEU A 30 22.46 0.20 33.50
N PRO A 31 23.39 -0.14 34.44
CA PRO A 31 24.75 0.35 34.36
C PRO A 31 25.48 -0.26 33.18
N ILE A 32 25.71 0.53 32.13
CA ILE A 32 26.44 0.14 30.93
C ILE A 32 27.88 0.61 31.07
N ARG A 33 28.85 -0.32 31.02
CA ARG A 33 30.28 -0.01 31.13
C ARG A 33 30.97 0.20 29.80
N GLY A 34 30.44 -0.32 28.71
CA GLY A 34 30.97 -0.17 27.37
C GLY A 34 29.84 -0.23 26.35
N PHE A 35 29.98 0.50 25.25
CA PHE A 35 29.01 0.52 24.16
C PHE A 35 29.76 0.71 22.84
N SER A 36 29.62 -0.22 21.90
CA SER A 36 30.16 -0.09 20.55
C SER A 36 29.16 -0.51 19.49
N VAL A 37 29.27 0.09 18.33
CA VAL A 37 28.54 -0.30 17.11
C VAL A 37 29.54 -0.47 16.00
N GLU A 38 29.59 -1.64 15.40
CA GLU A 38 30.57 -2.01 14.40
C GLU A 38 29.87 -2.51 13.13
N SER A 39 30.46 -2.23 11.97
CA SER A 39 29.99 -2.67 10.66
C SER A 39 30.78 -3.88 10.11
N ASN A 40 31.46 -4.63 10.97
CA ASN A 40 32.43 -5.69 10.61
C ASN A 40 31.77 -7.03 10.24
N GLY A 41 30.52 -7.04 9.78
CA GLY A 41 29.77 -8.22 9.36
C GLY A 41 29.37 -8.20 7.89
N PRO A 42 28.45 -9.08 7.49
CA PRO A 42 27.88 -9.04 6.14
C PRO A 42 27.34 -7.66 5.78
N PRO A 43 27.37 -7.25 4.50
CA PRO A 43 26.83 -5.97 4.09
C PRO A 43 25.39 -5.76 4.59
N GLY A 44 25.10 -4.59 5.15
CA GLY A 44 23.77 -4.27 5.67
C GLY A 44 23.50 -4.73 7.10
N ILE A 45 24.51 -5.23 7.85
CA ILE A 45 24.38 -5.65 9.26
C ILE A 45 25.33 -4.85 10.14
N TRP A 46 24.80 -4.31 11.23
CA TRP A 46 25.56 -3.75 12.34
C TRP A 46 25.56 -4.69 13.54
N ARG A 47 26.67 -4.68 14.26
CA ARG A 47 26.83 -5.35 15.55
C ARG A 47 26.88 -4.27 16.63
N LEU A 48 25.88 -4.23 17.50
CA LEU A 48 25.92 -3.44 18.72
C LEU A 48 26.40 -4.36 19.86
N SER A 49 27.40 -3.91 20.61
CA SER A 49 27.90 -4.61 21.79
C SER A 49 27.88 -3.67 22.99
N CYS A 50 27.42 -4.17 24.13
CA CYS A 50 27.49 -3.42 25.40
C CYS A 50 27.75 -4.37 26.58
N GLU A 51 28.47 -3.87 27.59
CA GLU A 51 28.72 -4.59 28.86
C GLU A 51 27.79 -4.03 29.95
N ILE A 52 27.04 -4.90 30.61
CA ILE A 52 25.98 -4.54 31.54
C ILE A 52 26.18 -5.27 32.86
N ASP A 53 26.14 -4.55 33.98
CA ASP A 53 26.06 -5.09 35.31
C ASP A 53 24.60 -5.36 35.70
N ALA A 54 24.13 -6.57 35.47
CA ALA A 54 22.78 -7.00 35.86
C ALA A 54 22.73 -8.51 36.15
N ASP A 55 21.67 -8.92 36.84
CA ASP A 55 21.41 -10.35 37.07
C ASP A 55 20.85 -11.03 35.79
N ASP A 56 20.90 -12.37 35.80
CA ASP A 56 20.53 -13.19 34.64
C ASP A 56 19.08 -12.95 34.22
N ALA A 57 18.13 -12.81 35.16
CA ALA A 57 16.72 -12.59 34.87
C ALA A 57 16.49 -11.22 34.19
N THR A 58 17.23 -10.20 34.62
CA THR A 58 17.22 -8.86 34.02
C THR A 58 17.80 -8.90 32.60
N ILE A 59 18.91 -9.63 32.40
CA ILE A 59 19.51 -9.78 31.05
C ILE A 59 18.58 -10.56 30.11
N GLU A 60 17.99 -11.68 30.54
CA GLU A 60 17.04 -12.45 29.73
C GLU A 60 15.82 -11.61 29.29
N SER A 61 15.25 -10.87 30.24
CA SER A 61 14.12 -9.97 29.96
C SER A 61 14.52 -8.83 29.03
N LEU A 62 15.75 -8.31 29.10
CA LEU A 62 16.31 -7.33 28.17
C LEU A 62 16.48 -7.92 26.77
N LEU A 63 17.03 -9.12 26.65
CA LEU A 63 17.21 -9.82 25.38
C LEU A 63 15.88 -10.08 24.67
N LEU A 64 14.84 -10.48 25.42
CA LEU A 64 13.49 -10.64 24.87
C LEU A 64 12.94 -9.32 24.30
N GLN A 65 13.15 -8.21 24.99
CA GLN A 65 12.71 -6.90 24.48
C GLN A 65 13.50 -6.47 23.23
N ILE A 66 14.82 -6.70 23.22
CA ILE A 66 15.66 -6.35 22.07
C ILE A 66 15.32 -7.21 20.85
N LYS A 67 15.07 -8.51 21.02
CA LYS A 67 14.66 -9.44 19.95
C LYS A 67 13.34 -9.01 19.28
N ASN A 68 12.46 -8.33 20.00
CA ASN A 68 11.21 -7.80 19.47
C ASN A 68 11.37 -6.45 18.72
N VAL A 69 12.57 -5.91 18.66
CA VAL A 69 12.84 -4.68 17.89
C VAL A 69 12.92 -5.03 16.39
N VAL A 70 12.08 -4.39 15.59
CA VAL A 70 12.11 -4.55 14.12
C VAL A 70 13.49 -4.19 13.59
N GLY A 71 14.08 -5.08 12.81
CA GLY A 71 15.44 -4.93 12.28
C GLY A 71 16.52 -5.62 13.13
N VAL A 72 16.21 -6.07 14.34
CA VAL A 72 17.13 -6.95 15.11
C VAL A 72 17.01 -8.37 14.56
N ARG A 73 18.16 -8.95 14.21
CA ARG A 73 18.25 -10.34 13.72
C ARG A 73 18.60 -11.33 14.83
N GLU A 74 19.44 -10.89 15.75
CA GLU A 74 19.90 -11.72 16.85
C GLU A 74 20.25 -10.85 18.06
N ALA A 75 19.99 -11.33 19.26
CA ALA A 75 20.46 -10.73 20.51
C ALA A 75 20.88 -11.84 21.48
N THR A 76 22.11 -11.79 21.93
CA THR A 76 22.74 -12.78 22.82
C THR A 76 23.48 -12.12 23.98
N SER A 77 23.75 -12.87 25.06
CA SER A 77 24.62 -12.40 26.12
C SER A 77 25.67 -13.46 26.48
N HIS A 78 26.87 -13.00 26.84
CA HIS A 78 28.00 -13.84 27.23
C HIS A 78 28.68 -13.27 28.46
N ASP A 79 29.36 -14.10 29.22
CA ASP A 79 30.20 -13.64 30.34
C ASP A 79 31.40 -12.84 29.80
N VAL A 80 31.72 -11.71 30.45
CA VAL A 80 32.92 -10.94 30.11
C VAL A 80 34.16 -11.72 30.52
N GLY A 81 34.81 -12.34 29.55
CA GLY A 81 35.98 -13.23 29.77
C GLY A 81 36.05 -14.44 28.84
N ALA A 82 34.96 -14.79 28.18
CA ALA A 82 34.94 -15.81 27.14
C ALA A 82 35.39 -15.25 25.78
N GLN A 83 36.68 -15.32 25.50
CA GLN A 83 37.20 -15.20 24.14
C GLN A 83 36.83 -16.49 23.41
N HIS A 84 35.96 -16.41 22.42
CA HIS A 84 36.04 -17.27 21.23
C HIS A 84 35.09 -16.75 20.13
N ALA A 85 35.70 -16.44 19.00
CA ALA A 85 35.01 -16.41 17.73
C ALA A 85 34.61 -17.86 17.38
N ALA A 86 33.35 -18.22 17.50
CA ALA A 86 32.84 -19.46 16.95
C ALA A 86 32.47 -19.25 15.47
N PRO A 87 32.83 -20.16 14.55
CA PRO A 87 32.45 -20.09 13.18
C PRO A 87 30.94 -20.30 13.02
N LEU A 88 30.35 -19.61 12.08
CA LEU A 88 28.97 -19.79 11.62
C LEU A 88 28.77 -21.25 11.20
N HIS A 89 28.25 -22.08 12.08
CA HIS A 89 27.75 -23.38 11.69
C HIS A 89 26.46 -23.22 10.89
N GLN A 90 26.53 -23.65 9.64
CA GLN A 90 25.34 -23.98 8.84
C GLN A 90 24.64 -25.16 9.54
N SER A 91 23.58 -24.91 10.28
CA SER A 91 22.65 -25.94 10.70
C SER A 91 21.52 -26.01 9.67
N SER A 92 21.36 -27.20 9.10
CA SER A 92 20.26 -27.59 8.23
C SER A 92 18.90 -27.33 8.87
N PRO A 93 17.88 -26.98 8.11
CA PRO A 93 16.58 -26.61 8.64
C PRO A 93 15.83 -27.85 9.11
N SER A 94 15.64 -28.00 10.42
CA SER A 94 14.55 -28.79 10.97
C SER A 94 13.27 -27.97 10.83
N GLY A 95 12.28 -28.54 10.14
CA GLY A 95 11.08 -27.89 9.65
C GLY A 95 10.25 -27.16 10.69
N ASP A 96 10.07 -25.88 10.43
CA ASP A 96 8.98 -25.06 10.94
C ASP A 96 8.02 -24.81 9.78
N PRO A 97 6.75 -25.28 9.81
CA PRO A 97 5.88 -25.29 8.62
C PRO A 97 5.23 -23.94 8.28
N MET A 98 5.73 -22.80 8.75
CA MET A 98 5.14 -21.48 8.51
C MET A 98 6.14 -20.37 8.19
N ALA A 99 7.26 -20.69 7.55
CA ALA A 99 8.12 -19.66 6.97
C ALA A 99 8.23 -19.85 5.45
N SER A 100 7.17 -19.56 4.71
CA SER A 100 7.33 -19.22 3.30
C SER A 100 8.07 -17.88 3.26
N SER A 101 9.37 -17.94 2.99
CA SER A 101 10.18 -16.73 2.77
C SER A 101 9.71 -16.09 1.46
N VAL A 102 8.72 -15.20 1.57
CA VAL A 102 8.21 -14.43 0.43
C VAL A 102 9.39 -13.64 -0.14
N ARG A 103 9.69 -13.86 -1.43
CA ARG A 103 10.80 -13.16 -2.08
C ARG A 103 10.45 -11.71 -2.30
N VAL A 104 11.33 -10.81 -1.89
CA VAL A 104 11.20 -9.36 -2.09
C VAL A 104 12.33 -8.89 -2.99
N TYR A 105 11.98 -8.11 -4.02
CA TYR A 105 12.92 -7.53 -4.97
C TYR A 105 13.05 -6.02 -4.72
N TYR A 106 14.28 -5.51 -4.84
CA TYR A 106 14.64 -4.10 -4.72
C TYR A 106 15.29 -3.58 -6.00
N GLU A 107 15.66 -2.30 -6.06
CA GLU A 107 16.28 -1.71 -7.26
C GLU A 107 17.51 -2.46 -7.75
N ALA A 108 18.29 -3.06 -6.83
CA ALA A 108 19.47 -3.85 -7.17
C ALA A 108 19.14 -5.17 -7.91
N ASP A 109 17.91 -5.67 -7.78
CA ASP A 109 17.46 -6.90 -8.42
C ASP A 109 16.85 -6.66 -9.82
N THR A 110 16.86 -5.41 -10.30
CA THR A 110 16.12 -4.99 -11.50
C THR A 110 17.05 -4.48 -12.61
N GLU A 111 16.70 -4.77 -13.85
CA GLU A 111 17.41 -4.31 -15.04
C GLU A 111 16.79 -3.01 -15.58
N ARG A 112 17.15 -1.88 -15.02
CA ARG A 112 16.58 -0.56 -15.40
C ARG A 112 16.77 -0.22 -16.88
N ALA A 113 17.76 -0.78 -17.56
CA ALA A 113 17.99 -0.59 -18.99
C ALA A 113 16.78 -1.00 -19.84
N ARG A 114 16.02 -2.03 -19.41
CA ARG A 114 14.82 -2.52 -20.11
C ARG A 114 13.71 -1.46 -20.24
N LEU A 115 13.74 -0.38 -19.44
CA LEU A 115 12.80 0.74 -19.58
C LEU A 115 13.02 1.57 -20.86
N ARG A 116 14.25 1.60 -21.38
CA ARG A 116 14.60 2.45 -22.55
C ARG A 116 14.33 1.76 -23.88
N ASP A 117 14.37 0.42 -23.89
CA ASP A 117 14.33 -0.38 -25.10
C ASP A 117 12.90 -0.77 -25.50
N ARG A 118 11.88 -0.34 -24.72
CA ARG A 118 10.47 -0.71 -24.89
C ARG A 118 9.56 0.49 -24.86
N VAL A 119 8.44 0.36 -25.58
CA VAL A 119 7.32 1.29 -25.53
C VAL A 119 6.30 0.75 -24.54
N PHE A 120 5.99 1.54 -23.52
CA PHE A 120 4.99 1.24 -22.51
C PHE A 120 3.66 1.91 -22.85
N THR A 121 2.62 1.11 -23.02
CA THR A 121 1.28 1.61 -23.23
C THR A 121 0.45 1.44 -21.97
N VAL A 122 -0.12 2.53 -21.48
CA VAL A 122 -1.04 2.55 -20.34
C VAL A 122 -2.45 2.74 -20.87
N ILE A 123 -3.31 1.72 -20.72
CA ILE A 123 -4.72 1.78 -21.14
C ILE A 123 -5.56 2.22 -19.96
N GLY A 124 -6.05 3.47 -20.01
CA GLY A 124 -6.76 4.13 -18.92
C GLY A 124 -5.92 5.20 -18.23
N TYR A 125 -6.57 6.25 -17.72
CA TYR A 125 -5.91 7.38 -17.04
C TYR A 125 -6.73 7.79 -15.80
N GLY A 126 -7.09 6.79 -15.01
CA GLY A 126 -7.73 6.94 -13.69
C GLY A 126 -6.69 7.08 -12.56
N SER A 127 -7.05 6.68 -11.35
CA SER A 127 -6.18 6.78 -10.16
C SER A 127 -4.80 6.15 -10.35
N GLN A 128 -4.71 4.91 -10.80
CA GLN A 128 -3.44 4.25 -11.07
C GLN A 128 -2.81 4.72 -12.39
N GLY A 129 -3.63 4.84 -13.46
CA GLY A 129 -3.13 5.13 -14.81
C GLY A 129 -2.33 6.43 -14.91
N HIS A 130 -2.78 7.50 -14.25
CA HIS A 130 -2.03 8.75 -14.25
C HIS A 130 -0.68 8.64 -13.54
N ALA A 131 -0.64 7.92 -12.41
CA ALA A 131 0.59 7.73 -11.65
C ALA A 131 1.60 6.86 -12.40
N HIS A 132 1.15 5.72 -12.94
CA HIS A 132 2.00 4.83 -13.72
C HIS A 132 2.58 5.53 -14.95
N ALA A 133 1.74 6.18 -15.77
CA ALA A 133 2.19 6.85 -16.99
C ALA A 133 3.20 7.96 -16.70
N GLN A 134 2.93 8.81 -15.71
CA GLN A 134 3.83 9.91 -15.36
C GLN A 134 5.13 9.41 -14.73
N ASN A 135 5.09 8.42 -13.84
CA ASN A 135 6.29 7.88 -13.20
C ASN A 135 7.21 7.17 -14.21
N LEU A 136 6.63 6.38 -15.13
CA LEU A 136 7.38 5.76 -16.23
C LEU A 136 8.07 6.80 -17.11
N ARG A 137 7.33 7.84 -17.54
CA ARG A 137 7.89 8.95 -18.32
C ARG A 137 9.05 9.63 -17.58
N ASP A 138 8.86 9.97 -16.31
CA ASP A 138 9.87 10.63 -15.49
C ASP A 138 11.06 9.71 -15.19
N SER A 139 10.88 8.38 -15.32
CA SER A 139 11.96 7.38 -15.28
C SER A 139 12.70 7.22 -16.62
N GLY A 140 12.30 7.96 -17.66
CA GLY A 140 12.92 7.96 -18.98
C GLY A 140 12.39 6.89 -19.94
N ALA A 141 11.26 6.26 -19.64
CA ALA A 141 10.59 5.32 -20.54
C ALA A 141 9.79 6.04 -21.64
N LYS A 142 9.62 5.38 -22.79
CA LYS A 142 8.70 5.81 -23.83
C LYS A 142 7.28 5.39 -23.45
N VAL A 143 6.38 6.34 -23.21
CA VAL A 143 5.03 6.09 -22.72
C VAL A 143 3.99 6.60 -23.69
N ILE A 144 3.00 5.75 -23.99
CA ILE A 144 1.78 6.10 -24.74
C ILE A 144 0.59 5.82 -23.82
N VAL A 145 -0.39 6.71 -23.81
CA VAL A 145 -1.63 6.51 -23.06
C VAL A 145 -2.77 6.23 -24.03
N GLY A 146 -3.41 5.06 -23.88
CA GLY A 146 -4.53 4.64 -24.70
C GLY A 146 -5.86 5.05 -24.08
N LEU A 147 -6.62 5.93 -24.74
CA LEU A 147 -7.88 6.47 -24.22
C LEU A 147 -8.96 6.60 -25.30
N ARG A 148 -10.21 6.81 -24.89
CA ARG A 148 -11.29 7.22 -25.79
C ARG A 148 -11.09 8.67 -26.20
N PRO A 149 -11.12 9.01 -27.49
CA PRO A 149 -10.96 10.39 -27.95
C PRO A 149 -11.96 11.36 -27.32
N GLY A 150 -11.49 12.55 -26.96
CA GLY A 150 -12.32 13.64 -26.47
C GLY A 150 -12.83 13.55 -25.04
N GLY A 151 -12.58 12.45 -24.33
CA GLY A 151 -12.97 12.27 -22.92
C GLY A 151 -12.20 13.16 -21.95
N ALA A 152 -12.66 13.24 -20.70
CA ALA A 152 -11.99 14.01 -19.64
C ALA A 152 -10.55 13.53 -19.41
N SER A 153 -10.34 12.20 -19.33
CA SER A 153 -9.02 11.60 -19.17
C SER A 153 -8.09 11.90 -20.35
N TRP A 154 -8.62 11.96 -21.58
CA TRP A 154 -7.85 12.36 -22.76
C TRP A 154 -7.29 13.79 -22.61
N LYS A 155 -8.17 14.73 -22.24
CA LYS A 155 -7.77 16.13 -22.03
C LYS A 155 -6.73 16.27 -20.93
N GLN A 156 -6.93 15.54 -19.82
CA GLN A 156 -6.01 15.56 -18.68
C GLN A 156 -4.64 15.00 -19.06
N ALA A 157 -4.58 13.81 -19.66
CA ALA A 157 -3.31 13.17 -20.04
C ALA A 157 -2.53 14.03 -21.08
N THR A 158 -3.25 14.69 -22.01
CA THR A 158 -2.64 15.63 -22.96
C THR A 158 -2.08 16.86 -22.24
N ALA A 159 -2.82 17.41 -21.27
CA ALA A 159 -2.35 18.55 -20.47
C ALA A 159 -1.13 18.19 -19.59
N ASP A 160 -1.04 16.94 -19.15
CA ASP A 160 0.11 16.40 -18.41
C ASP A 160 1.32 16.08 -19.32
N GLY A 161 1.23 16.38 -20.63
CA GLY A 161 2.32 16.23 -21.60
C GLY A 161 2.61 14.80 -22.04
N LEU A 162 1.61 13.91 -22.03
CA LEU A 162 1.74 12.53 -22.48
C LEU A 162 1.32 12.35 -23.94
N ASP A 163 1.89 11.37 -24.65
CA ASP A 163 1.45 10.92 -25.96
C ASP A 163 0.13 10.14 -25.81
N VAL A 164 -0.98 10.74 -26.22
CA VAL A 164 -2.32 10.17 -26.05
C VAL A 164 -2.85 9.73 -27.42
N ARG A 165 -3.26 8.47 -27.50
CA ARG A 165 -3.78 7.85 -28.72
C ARG A 165 -5.10 7.10 -28.45
N PRO A 166 -5.90 6.82 -29.49
CA PRO A 166 -6.97 5.84 -29.40
C PRO A 166 -6.45 4.49 -28.91
N VAL A 167 -7.24 3.76 -28.10
CA VAL A 167 -6.79 2.53 -27.41
C VAL A 167 -6.15 1.53 -28.40
N ALA A 168 -6.76 1.29 -29.56
CA ALA A 168 -6.25 0.32 -30.53
C ALA A 168 -4.89 0.74 -31.13
N GLU A 169 -4.68 2.03 -31.40
CA GLU A 169 -3.41 2.56 -31.89
C GLU A 169 -2.32 2.47 -30.83
N ALA A 170 -2.67 2.83 -29.59
CA ALA A 170 -1.78 2.74 -28.45
C ALA A 170 -1.36 1.28 -28.19
N ALA A 171 -2.30 0.34 -28.16
CA ALA A 171 -2.04 -1.09 -27.97
C ALA A 171 -1.15 -1.68 -29.08
N LYS A 172 -1.36 -1.26 -30.33
CA LYS A 172 -0.54 -1.68 -31.46
C LYS A 172 0.91 -1.21 -31.33
N ALA A 173 1.11 0.03 -30.88
CA ALA A 173 2.43 0.64 -30.75
C ALA A 173 3.22 0.17 -29.53
N GLY A 174 2.59 -0.35 -28.49
CA GLY A 174 3.23 -0.75 -27.25
C GLY A 174 3.85 -2.14 -27.30
N ASP A 175 5.01 -2.29 -26.67
CA ASP A 175 5.64 -3.57 -26.36
C ASP A 175 5.12 -4.14 -25.04
N VAL A 176 4.83 -3.28 -24.07
CA VAL A 176 4.23 -3.59 -22.78
C VAL A 176 2.90 -2.84 -22.68
N ILE A 177 1.81 -3.56 -22.51
CA ILE A 177 0.45 -3.02 -22.46
C ILE A 177 -0.08 -3.22 -21.04
N MET A 178 -0.17 -2.14 -20.27
CA MET A 178 -0.72 -2.12 -18.92
C MET A 178 -2.19 -1.75 -18.93
N MET A 179 -3.05 -2.67 -18.48
CA MET A 179 -4.51 -2.49 -18.40
C MET A 179 -4.88 -1.80 -17.09
N LEU A 180 -5.33 -0.54 -17.14
CA LEU A 180 -5.72 0.28 -15.99
C LEU A 180 -7.08 0.97 -16.15
N VAL A 181 -7.94 0.41 -16.97
CA VAL A 181 -9.38 0.71 -16.97
C VAL A 181 -10.06 -0.11 -15.86
N PRO A 182 -11.26 0.29 -15.37
CA PRO A 182 -11.98 -0.48 -14.35
C PRO A 182 -12.17 -1.95 -14.73
N ASP A 183 -12.09 -2.86 -13.75
CA ASP A 183 -12.06 -4.31 -13.99
C ASP A 183 -13.24 -4.81 -14.83
N GLN A 184 -14.45 -4.31 -14.56
CA GLN A 184 -15.65 -4.66 -15.28
C GLN A 184 -15.68 -4.20 -16.75
N GLU A 185 -14.83 -3.25 -17.12
CA GLU A 185 -14.69 -2.74 -18.51
C GLU A 185 -13.50 -3.40 -19.24
N GLN A 186 -12.56 -3.99 -18.52
CA GLN A 186 -11.31 -4.49 -19.10
C GLN A 186 -11.55 -5.52 -20.19
N ARG A 187 -12.47 -6.47 -20.01
CA ARG A 187 -12.79 -7.48 -21.00
C ARG A 187 -13.23 -6.87 -22.33
N ALA A 188 -14.16 -5.93 -22.30
CA ALA A 188 -14.66 -5.28 -23.51
C ALA A 188 -13.55 -4.50 -24.24
N VAL A 189 -12.73 -3.77 -23.49
CA VAL A 189 -11.59 -3.03 -24.05
C VAL A 189 -10.53 -3.98 -24.61
N TYR A 190 -10.27 -5.09 -23.90
CA TYR A 190 -9.34 -6.11 -24.34
C TYR A 190 -9.79 -6.73 -25.67
N GLU A 191 -11.01 -7.25 -25.75
CA GLU A 191 -11.55 -7.90 -26.95
C GLU A 191 -11.58 -6.93 -28.15
N ALA A 192 -11.99 -5.68 -27.94
CA ALA A 192 -12.17 -4.70 -29.01
C ALA A 192 -10.85 -4.12 -29.54
N ALA A 193 -9.83 -3.94 -28.69
CA ALA A 193 -8.68 -3.13 -29.04
C ALA A 193 -7.31 -3.75 -28.72
N VAL A 194 -7.20 -4.52 -27.63
CA VAL A 194 -5.91 -5.04 -27.16
C VAL A 194 -5.61 -6.41 -27.78
N ALA A 195 -6.57 -7.33 -27.76
CA ALA A 195 -6.40 -8.68 -28.32
C ALA A 195 -5.98 -8.65 -29.81
N PRO A 196 -6.58 -7.81 -30.69
CA PRO A 196 -6.11 -7.69 -32.06
C PRO A 196 -4.67 -7.17 -32.19
N ALA A 197 -4.20 -6.36 -31.25
CA ALA A 197 -2.84 -5.82 -31.23
C ALA A 197 -1.80 -6.83 -30.72
N LEU A 198 -2.24 -7.85 -29.98
CA LEU A 198 -1.38 -8.96 -29.55
C LEU A 198 -1.13 -9.98 -30.66
N GLY A 199 -1.92 -9.95 -31.75
CA GLY A 199 -1.80 -10.82 -32.91
C GLY A 199 -2.35 -12.22 -32.70
N GLY A 200 -2.87 -12.87 -33.76
CA GLY A 200 -3.44 -14.24 -33.72
C GLY A 200 -2.44 -15.36 -33.43
N GLY A 201 -1.20 -15.06 -33.10
CA GLY A 201 -0.14 -15.96 -32.70
C GLY A 201 0.84 -15.34 -31.70
N GLY A 202 0.45 -14.20 -31.11
CA GLY A 202 1.32 -13.40 -30.23
C GLY A 202 2.60 -13.02 -30.94
N GLY A 203 2.75 -11.78 -31.40
CA GLY A 203 4.05 -11.34 -31.91
C GLY A 203 5.10 -11.60 -30.81
N PRO A 204 6.24 -12.24 -31.11
CA PRO A 204 7.24 -12.55 -30.11
C PRO A 204 7.65 -11.28 -29.38
N GLY A 205 7.43 -11.25 -28.06
CA GLY A 205 7.93 -10.21 -27.17
C GLY A 205 6.96 -9.17 -26.63
N LYS A 206 5.65 -9.23 -26.92
CA LYS A 206 4.68 -8.35 -26.24
C LYS A 206 4.35 -8.87 -24.83
N THR A 207 4.14 -7.92 -23.91
CA THR A 207 3.73 -8.21 -22.53
C THR A 207 2.38 -7.57 -22.25
N LEU A 208 1.43 -8.35 -21.76
CA LEU A 208 0.17 -7.86 -21.19
C LEU A 208 0.30 -7.77 -19.68
N MET A 209 0.02 -6.61 -19.13
CA MET A 209 0.22 -6.31 -17.72
C MET A 209 -1.05 -5.82 -17.04
N PHE A 210 -1.18 -6.15 -15.77
CA PHE A 210 -2.28 -5.75 -14.90
C PHE A 210 -1.78 -5.16 -13.59
N ALA A 211 -2.59 -4.33 -12.93
CA ALA A 211 -2.33 -3.86 -11.58
C ALA A 211 -3.25 -4.52 -10.53
N HIS A 212 -4.19 -5.35 -10.98
CA HIS A 212 -5.04 -6.22 -10.18
C HIS A 212 -5.35 -7.49 -10.98
N GLY A 213 -5.36 -8.63 -10.31
CA GLY A 213 -5.42 -9.93 -10.99
C GLY A 213 -6.82 -10.38 -11.43
N PHE A 214 -7.88 -9.61 -11.14
CA PHE A 214 -9.30 -9.98 -11.29
C PHE A 214 -9.63 -10.66 -12.62
N ASN A 215 -9.34 -10.01 -13.75
CA ASN A 215 -9.74 -10.49 -15.07
C ASN A 215 -9.01 -11.74 -15.52
N ILE A 216 -7.79 -11.94 -15.07
CA ILE A 216 -7.01 -13.17 -15.35
C ILE A 216 -7.45 -14.29 -14.40
N HIS A 217 -7.56 -14.01 -13.09
CA HIS A 217 -7.90 -15.00 -12.08
C HIS A 217 -9.30 -15.60 -12.30
N PHE A 218 -10.28 -14.76 -12.63
CA PHE A 218 -11.66 -15.23 -12.87
C PHE A 218 -11.94 -15.60 -14.34
N GLY A 219 -10.93 -15.60 -15.22
CA GLY A 219 -11.05 -16.04 -16.60
C GLY A 219 -11.85 -15.12 -17.52
N GLU A 220 -12.05 -13.85 -17.15
CA GLU A 220 -12.73 -12.86 -18.00
C GLU A 220 -11.86 -12.45 -19.19
N ILE A 221 -10.52 -12.54 -19.05
CA ILE A 221 -9.53 -12.35 -20.11
C ILE A 221 -8.67 -13.59 -20.21
N VAL A 222 -8.60 -14.18 -21.40
CA VAL A 222 -7.71 -15.31 -21.73
C VAL A 222 -6.69 -14.82 -22.76
N PRO A 223 -5.46 -14.54 -22.35
CA PRO A 223 -4.42 -14.08 -23.27
C PRO A 223 -3.92 -15.20 -24.23
N PRO A 224 -3.41 -14.87 -25.43
CA PRO A 224 -2.81 -15.83 -26.32
C PRO A 224 -1.51 -16.42 -25.71
N ALA A 225 -1.20 -17.68 -26.00
CA ALA A 225 -0.06 -18.40 -25.42
C ALA A 225 1.33 -17.76 -25.69
N GLY A 226 1.47 -16.97 -26.78
CA GLY A 226 2.74 -16.32 -27.16
C GLY A 226 3.02 -14.97 -26.49
N VAL A 227 2.26 -14.57 -25.47
CA VAL A 227 2.36 -13.26 -24.81
C VAL A 227 2.79 -13.45 -23.34
N ASP A 228 3.72 -12.64 -22.87
CA ASP A 228 3.99 -12.57 -21.43
C ASP A 228 2.78 -11.97 -20.71
N VAL A 229 2.39 -12.54 -19.58
CA VAL A 229 1.30 -12.00 -18.74
C VAL A 229 1.81 -11.85 -17.33
N SER A 230 1.83 -10.60 -16.86
CA SER A 230 2.36 -10.25 -15.54
C SER A 230 1.49 -9.24 -14.81
N LEU A 231 1.73 -9.12 -13.51
CA LEU A 231 1.06 -8.18 -12.62
C LEU A 231 2.10 -7.35 -11.89
N ILE A 232 1.85 -6.04 -11.83
CA ILE A 232 2.51 -5.12 -10.90
C ILE A 232 1.41 -4.33 -10.20
N ALA A 233 1.17 -4.65 -8.93
CA ALA A 233 0.14 -4.03 -8.10
C ALA A 233 0.77 -3.16 -6.99
N PRO A 234 0.86 -1.83 -7.17
CA PRO A 234 1.25 -0.95 -6.08
C PRO A 234 0.21 -1.00 -4.95
N LYS A 235 0.64 -1.23 -3.72
CA LYS A 235 -0.26 -1.29 -2.55
C LYS A 235 -0.46 0.11 -1.96
N SER A 236 -1.07 0.98 -2.77
CA SER A 236 -1.41 2.37 -2.41
C SER A 236 -2.35 3.00 -3.46
N PRO A 237 -3.19 3.95 -3.08
CA PRO A 237 -3.93 4.78 -4.04
C PRO A 237 -2.99 5.51 -5.02
N GLY A 238 -3.42 5.68 -6.27
CA GLY A 238 -2.57 6.19 -7.34
C GLY A 238 -1.94 7.58 -7.05
N HIS A 239 -2.66 8.48 -6.40
CA HIS A 239 -2.12 9.79 -6.04
C HIS A 239 -0.93 9.69 -5.07
N LEU A 240 -0.92 8.70 -4.17
CA LEU A 240 0.22 8.42 -3.29
C LEU A 240 1.36 7.72 -4.05
N VAL A 241 1.05 6.81 -4.99
CA VAL A 241 2.09 6.25 -5.89
C VAL A 241 2.84 7.37 -6.60
N ARG A 242 2.13 8.42 -7.04
CA ARG A 242 2.73 9.59 -7.70
C ARG A 242 3.52 10.46 -6.72
N SER A 243 2.92 10.85 -5.60
CA SER A 243 3.57 11.79 -4.65
C SER A 243 4.80 11.17 -3.97
N GLU A 244 4.75 9.89 -3.62
CA GLU A 244 5.91 9.17 -3.06
C GLU A 244 7.05 9.06 -4.08
N TYR A 245 6.71 8.78 -5.34
CA TYR A 245 7.70 8.78 -6.43
C TYR A 245 8.38 10.14 -6.59
N GLN A 246 7.60 11.23 -6.63
CA GLN A 246 8.12 12.60 -6.74
C GLN A 246 9.00 13.00 -5.54
N ALA A 247 8.70 12.47 -4.36
CA ALA A 247 9.50 12.66 -3.15
C ALA A 247 10.78 11.79 -3.11
N GLY A 248 11.10 11.06 -4.19
CA GLY A 248 12.25 10.16 -4.24
C GLY A 248 12.07 8.85 -3.48
N ARG A 249 10.89 8.63 -2.89
CA ARG A 249 10.48 7.39 -2.21
C ARG A 249 9.72 6.48 -3.19
N GLY A 250 9.06 5.48 -2.66
CA GLY A 250 8.16 4.58 -3.39
C GLY A 250 7.12 3.97 -2.48
N VAL A 251 6.14 3.32 -3.06
CA VAL A 251 5.18 2.47 -2.34
C VAL A 251 5.51 1.01 -2.58
N PRO A 252 5.31 0.10 -1.62
CA PRO A 252 5.46 -1.32 -1.85
C PRO A 252 4.57 -1.79 -3.00
N GLY A 253 5.05 -2.76 -3.77
CA GLY A 253 4.27 -3.36 -4.85
C GLY A 253 4.32 -4.89 -4.79
N LEU A 254 3.39 -5.52 -5.49
CA LEU A 254 3.39 -6.95 -5.71
C LEU A 254 3.77 -7.25 -7.15
N VAL A 255 4.44 -8.39 -7.38
CA VAL A 255 4.72 -8.92 -8.71
C VAL A 255 4.23 -10.35 -8.81
N ALA A 256 3.50 -10.66 -9.89
CA ALA A 256 3.11 -12.01 -10.23
C ALA A 256 3.28 -12.27 -11.73
N ILE A 257 3.61 -13.50 -12.08
CA ILE A 257 3.72 -13.97 -13.46
C ILE A 257 2.67 -15.05 -13.67
N HIS A 258 1.75 -14.79 -14.61
CA HIS A 258 0.76 -15.77 -15.04
C HIS A 258 1.28 -16.60 -16.23
N GLN A 259 1.98 -15.93 -17.16
CA GLN A 259 2.51 -16.55 -18.39
C GLN A 259 3.86 -15.92 -18.74
N ASP A 260 4.85 -16.76 -19.00
CA ASP A 260 6.21 -16.36 -19.38
C ASP A 260 6.57 -16.98 -20.73
N ALA A 261 6.06 -16.39 -21.80
CA ALA A 261 6.29 -16.88 -23.17
C ALA A 261 7.68 -16.53 -23.68
N SER A 262 8.26 -15.44 -23.20
CA SER A 262 9.59 -14.96 -23.61
C SER A 262 10.76 -15.49 -22.77
N GLY A 263 10.48 -16.08 -21.59
CA GLY A 263 11.48 -16.41 -20.58
C GLY A 263 12.00 -15.19 -19.81
N ASN A 264 11.36 -14.00 -19.97
CA ASN A 264 11.79 -12.73 -19.39
C ASN A 264 10.65 -11.97 -18.70
N ALA A 265 9.48 -12.56 -18.51
CA ALA A 265 8.31 -11.88 -17.98
C ALA A 265 8.58 -11.25 -16.61
N LEU A 266 9.28 -11.95 -15.72
CA LEU A 266 9.64 -11.42 -14.39
C LEU A 266 10.56 -10.20 -14.49
N GLN A 267 11.61 -10.26 -15.32
CA GLN A 267 12.56 -9.14 -15.45
C GLN A 267 11.90 -7.91 -16.08
N ASN A 268 10.98 -8.11 -17.03
CA ASN A 268 10.20 -7.05 -17.65
C ASN A 268 9.25 -6.42 -16.61
N ALA A 269 8.60 -7.22 -15.76
CA ALA A 269 7.71 -6.76 -14.70
C ALA A 269 8.49 -5.98 -13.62
N LEU A 270 9.65 -6.47 -13.21
CA LEU A 270 10.51 -5.79 -12.24
C LEU A 270 11.06 -4.45 -12.78
N ALA A 271 11.42 -4.39 -14.06
CA ALA A 271 11.80 -3.13 -14.71
C ALA A 271 10.64 -2.12 -14.68
N TYR A 272 9.40 -2.57 -14.99
CA TYR A 272 8.20 -1.74 -14.87
C TYR A 272 8.01 -1.22 -13.44
N ALA A 273 8.10 -2.11 -12.44
CA ALA A 273 7.99 -1.75 -11.03
C ALA A 273 9.02 -0.68 -10.61
N THR A 274 10.25 -0.78 -11.15
CA THR A 274 11.30 0.24 -10.97
C THR A 274 10.90 1.56 -11.62
N GLY A 275 10.36 1.50 -12.84
CA GLY A 275 9.89 2.68 -13.57
C GLY A 275 8.81 3.46 -12.84
N ILE A 276 7.93 2.79 -12.10
CA ILE A 276 6.91 3.45 -11.28
C ILE A 276 7.34 3.71 -9.84
N GLY A 277 8.54 3.28 -9.42
CA GLY A 277 9.15 3.56 -8.12
C GLY A 277 8.91 2.52 -7.03
N CYS A 278 8.19 1.42 -7.29
CA CYS A 278 7.87 0.41 -6.28
C CYS A 278 9.13 -0.30 -5.74
N SER A 279 10.15 -0.53 -6.57
CA SER A 279 11.38 -1.21 -6.16
C SER A 279 12.21 -0.46 -5.11
N ARG A 280 11.94 0.84 -4.90
CA ARG A 280 12.53 1.63 -3.80
C ARG A 280 12.01 1.20 -2.43
N ALA A 281 10.75 0.77 -2.36
CA ALA A 281 10.13 0.29 -1.13
C ALA A 281 10.14 -1.24 -1.00
N GLY A 282 10.27 -1.95 -2.13
CA GLY A 282 10.27 -3.39 -2.25
C GLY A 282 9.08 -3.92 -3.06
N VAL A 283 9.35 -4.94 -3.88
CA VAL A 283 8.37 -5.61 -4.73
C VAL A 283 8.29 -7.07 -4.30
N ILE A 284 7.13 -7.47 -3.77
CA ILE A 284 6.90 -8.77 -3.16
C ILE A 284 6.39 -9.74 -4.22
N ALA A 285 7.02 -10.92 -4.32
CA ALA A 285 6.53 -11.99 -5.20
C ALA A 285 5.22 -12.59 -4.65
N THR A 286 4.25 -12.79 -5.54
CA THR A 286 2.96 -13.40 -5.24
C THR A 286 2.43 -14.15 -6.47
N THR A 287 1.16 -14.55 -6.45
CA THR A 287 0.42 -15.11 -7.59
C THR A 287 -0.78 -14.23 -7.94
N PHE A 288 -1.32 -14.37 -9.16
CA PHE A 288 -2.56 -13.70 -9.54
C PHE A 288 -3.72 -14.06 -8.61
N ALA A 289 -3.83 -15.33 -8.20
CA ALA A 289 -4.85 -15.78 -7.27
C ALA A 289 -4.70 -15.12 -5.90
N GLU A 290 -3.51 -15.19 -5.30
CA GLU A 290 -3.26 -14.63 -3.98
C GLU A 290 -3.48 -13.12 -3.95
N GLU A 291 -2.96 -12.39 -4.94
CA GLU A 291 -3.17 -10.94 -5.05
C GLU A 291 -4.67 -10.62 -5.14
N THR A 292 -5.40 -11.27 -6.05
CA THR A 292 -6.82 -10.98 -6.28
C THR A 292 -7.67 -11.30 -5.06
N GLU A 293 -7.48 -12.48 -4.47
CA GLU A 293 -8.28 -12.94 -3.33
C GLU A 293 -8.03 -12.09 -2.09
N THR A 294 -6.75 -11.76 -1.81
CA THR A 294 -6.40 -10.96 -0.62
C THR A 294 -6.75 -9.49 -0.77
N ASP A 295 -6.65 -8.92 -1.97
CA ASP A 295 -7.02 -7.54 -2.25
C ASP A 295 -8.54 -7.35 -2.10
N LEU A 296 -9.34 -8.17 -2.78
CA LEU A 296 -10.80 -8.15 -2.66
C LEU A 296 -11.27 -8.38 -1.21
N PHE A 297 -10.66 -9.33 -0.50
CA PHE A 297 -10.98 -9.56 0.90
C PHE A 297 -10.62 -8.34 1.76
N GLY A 298 -9.44 -7.78 1.58
CA GLY A 298 -8.98 -6.58 2.28
C GLY A 298 -9.93 -5.40 2.09
N GLU A 299 -10.34 -5.14 0.85
CA GLU A 299 -11.29 -4.06 0.54
C GLU A 299 -12.67 -4.27 1.15
N GLN A 300 -13.22 -5.49 1.08
CA GLN A 300 -14.56 -5.80 1.56
C GLN A 300 -14.61 -5.88 3.08
N ALA A 301 -13.71 -6.65 3.69
CA ALA A 301 -13.79 -6.97 5.11
C ALA A 301 -13.14 -5.94 6.03
N VAL A 302 -12.15 -5.15 5.55
CA VAL A 302 -11.34 -4.28 6.42
C VAL A 302 -11.25 -2.86 5.88
N LEU A 303 -10.56 -2.66 4.73
CA LEU A 303 -10.04 -1.34 4.31
C LEU A 303 -11.14 -0.36 3.87
N CYS A 304 -12.19 -0.86 3.24
CA CYS A 304 -13.30 -0.05 2.74
C CYS A 304 -14.61 -0.48 3.39
N GLY A 305 -15.11 -1.68 3.12
CA GLY A 305 -16.40 -2.15 3.61
C GLY A 305 -16.46 -2.22 5.14
N GLY A 306 -15.52 -2.95 5.76
CA GLY A 306 -15.50 -3.14 7.22
C GLY A 306 -15.35 -1.84 8.00
N VAL A 307 -14.35 -1.01 7.65
CA VAL A 307 -14.08 0.24 8.38
C VAL A 307 -15.21 1.26 8.22
N THR A 308 -15.79 1.39 7.03
CA THR A 308 -16.90 2.35 6.82
C THR A 308 -18.16 1.92 7.56
N ALA A 309 -18.47 0.61 7.56
CA ALA A 309 -19.59 0.07 8.33
C ALA A 309 -19.39 0.25 9.85
N LEU A 310 -18.17 0.05 10.35
CA LEU A 310 -17.83 0.29 11.76
C LEU A 310 -18.01 1.75 12.16
N ILE A 311 -17.51 2.69 11.34
CA ILE A 311 -17.64 4.13 11.54
C ILE A 311 -19.13 4.52 11.59
N GLN A 312 -19.90 4.04 10.62
CA GLN A 312 -21.32 4.37 10.52
C GLN A 312 -22.11 3.83 11.73
N ALA A 313 -21.88 2.58 12.09
CA ALA A 313 -22.54 1.97 13.27
C ALA A 313 -22.20 2.70 14.57
N GLY A 314 -20.94 3.12 14.75
CA GLY A 314 -20.52 3.93 15.90
C GLY A 314 -21.20 5.29 15.93
N PHE A 315 -21.23 6.00 14.81
CA PHE A 315 -21.90 7.27 14.66
C PHE A 315 -23.40 7.17 14.95
N GLU A 316 -24.09 6.20 14.36
CA GLU A 316 -25.52 5.96 14.58
C GLU A 316 -25.82 5.63 16.04
N THR A 317 -25.04 4.75 16.67
CA THR A 317 -25.19 4.40 18.09
C THR A 317 -25.12 5.62 19.01
N LEU A 318 -24.19 6.53 18.75
CA LEU A 318 -24.07 7.76 19.56
C LEU A 318 -25.23 8.73 19.31
N THR A 319 -25.61 8.93 18.07
CA THR A 319 -26.70 9.87 17.73
C THR A 319 -28.07 9.37 18.19
N GLU A 320 -28.34 8.07 18.10
CA GLU A 320 -29.54 7.43 18.67
C GLU A 320 -29.61 7.54 20.20
N ALA A 321 -28.46 7.53 20.86
CA ALA A 321 -28.38 7.76 22.30
C ALA A 321 -28.52 9.25 22.71
N GLY A 322 -28.71 10.16 21.74
CA GLY A 322 -28.93 11.60 21.97
C GLY A 322 -27.69 12.47 22.01
N TYR A 323 -26.51 11.93 21.63
CA TYR A 323 -25.29 12.76 21.50
C TYR A 323 -25.35 13.59 20.20
N SER A 324 -24.67 14.75 20.19
CA SER A 324 -24.65 15.60 19.01
C SER A 324 -23.94 14.89 17.83
N PRO A 325 -24.46 15.01 16.60
CA PRO A 325 -23.85 14.42 15.43
C PRO A 325 -22.41 14.91 15.15
N GLU A 326 -22.11 16.14 15.53
CA GLU A 326 -20.77 16.71 15.42
C GLU A 326 -19.76 15.96 16.30
N MET A 327 -20.10 15.69 17.56
CA MET A 327 -19.25 14.91 18.46
C MET A 327 -19.11 13.47 17.97
N ALA A 328 -20.22 12.83 17.57
CA ALA A 328 -20.19 11.48 17.01
C ALA A 328 -19.28 11.39 15.76
N TYR A 329 -19.28 12.42 14.92
CA TYR A 329 -18.39 12.48 13.74
C TYR A 329 -16.91 12.57 14.14
N PHE A 330 -16.57 13.44 15.10
CA PHE A 330 -15.17 13.59 15.54
C PHE A 330 -14.65 12.28 16.15
N GLU A 331 -15.41 11.68 17.06
CA GLU A 331 -15.03 10.47 17.79
C GLU A 331 -14.96 9.22 16.90
N CYS A 332 -15.92 9.05 15.98
CA CYS A 332 -16.01 7.81 15.20
C CYS A 332 -15.31 7.88 13.83
N LEU A 333 -15.10 9.08 13.25
CA LEU A 333 -14.52 9.23 11.92
C LEU A 333 -13.25 10.06 11.90
N HIS A 334 -13.30 11.30 12.39
CA HIS A 334 -12.17 12.21 12.24
C HIS A 334 -10.91 11.72 12.96
N GLU A 335 -11.06 11.28 14.20
CA GLU A 335 -9.94 10.83 15.02
C GLU A 335 -9.39 9.47 14.57
N LEU A 336 -10.19 8.63 13.92
CA LEU A 336 -9.74 7.33 13.38
C LEU A 336 -8.51 7.47 12.50
N LYS A 337 -8.43 8.51 11.66
CA LYS A 337 -7.26 8.77 10.83
C LYS A 337 -5.98 8.91 11.66
N LEU A 338 -6.05 9.60 12.78
CA LEU A 338 -4.90 9.82 13.65
C LEU A 338 -4.44 8.51 14.32
N ILE A 339 -5.38 7.67 14.71
CA ILE A 339 -5.10 6.33 15.25
C ILE A 339 -4.51 5.43 14.18
N VAL A 340 -5.07 5.44 12.96
CA VAL A 340 -4.52 4.67 11.82
C VAL A 340 -3.11 5.13 11.47
N ASP A 341 -2.80 6.42 11.55
CA ASP A 341 -1.44 6.93 11.36
C ASP A 341 -0.45 6.35 12.38
N LEU A 342 -0.85 6.18 13.64
CA LEU A 342 -0.02 5.54 14.67
C LEU A 342 0.22 4.06 14.34
N ILE A 343 -0.82 3.34 13.93
CA ILE A 343 -0.72 1.93 13.48
C ILE A 343 0.21 1.82 12.28
N TYR A 344 0.04 2.68 11.27
CA TYR A 344 0.88 2.71 10.07
C TYR A 344 2.36 2.97 10.40
N ARG A 345 2.62 3.89 11.32
CA ARG A 345 3.99 4.30 11.70
C ARG A 345 4.75 3.26 12.52
N GLY A 346 4.08 2.46 13.32
CA GLY A 346 4.78 1.58 14.25
C GLY A 346 4.01 0.31 14.67
N GLY A 347 2.90 0.00 14.01
CA GLY A 347 2.09 -1.18 14.30
C GLY A 347 1.15 -0.98 15.50
N LEU A 348 0.38 -2.02 15.78
CA LEU A 348 -0.63 -2.01 16.87
C LEU A 348 -0.01 -1.72 18.24
N GLY A 349 1.18 -2.26 18.52
CA GLY A 349 1.88 -2.02 19.77
C GLY A 349 2.30 -0.55 19.95
N PHE A 350 2.74 0.10 18.87
CA PHE A 350 3.09 1.52 18.92
C PHE A 350 1.86 2.41 19.11
N MET A 351 0.75 2.09 18.45
CA MET A 351 -0.51 2.78 18.65
C MET A 351 -0.94 2.71 20.13
N ARG A 352 -1.01 1.51 20.71
CA ARG A 352 -1.37 1.29 22.12
C ARG A 352 -0.46 2.03 23.07
N HIS A 353 0.85 2.01 22.85
CA HIS A 353 1.81 2.78 23.64
C HIS A 353 1.59 4.31 23.55
N SER A 354 0.97 4.79 22.48
CA SER A 354 0.80 6.23 22.20
C SER A 354 -0.52 6.80 22.69
N ILE A 355 -1.44 5.95 23.14
CA ILE A 355 -2.74 6.35 23.70
C ILE A 355 -2.76 6.23 25.24
N SER A 356 -3.84 6.65 25.88
CA SER A 356 -3.98 6.52 27.33
C SER A 356 -4.23 5.08 27.76
N ASP A 357 -3.85 4.72 29.00
CA ASP A 357 -4.13 3.41 29.59
C ASP A 357 -5.62 3.05 29.56
N THR A 358 -6.48 4.05 29.72
CA THR A 358 -7.95 3.90 29.66
C THR A 358 -8.39 3.47 28.25
N ALA A 359 -7.83 4.08 27.19
CA ALA A 359 -8.13 3.74 25.82
C ALA A 359 -7.56 2.36 25.45
N GLU A 360 -6.32 2.07 25.87
CA GLU A 360 -5.71 0.74 25.67
C GLU A 360 -6.50 -0.36 26.38
N TYR A 361 -6.93 -0.15 27.60
CA TYR A 361 -7.78 -1.11 28.33
C TYR A 361 -9.12 -1.33 27.61
N GLY A 362 -9.71 -0.26 27.08
CA GLY A 362 -10.94 -0.31 26.27
C GLY A 362 -10.73 -1.14 24.99
N ASP A 363 -9.66 -0.88 24.23
CA ASP A 363 -9.27 -1.63 23.03
C ASP A 363 -9.14 -3.13 23.35
N LEU A 364 -8.30 -3.48 24.30
CA LEU A 364 -8.00 -4.88 24.63
C LEU A 364 -9.20 -5.66 25.17
N THR A 365 -10.10 -5.01 25.87
CA THR A 365 -11.23 -5.67 26.54
C THR A 365 -12.55 -5.59 25.78
N ARG A 366 -12.76 -4.62 24.90
CA ARG A 366 -14.02 -4.38 24.17
C ARG A 366 -13.93 -4.67 22.68
N GLY A 367 -12.76 -4.55 22.06
CA GLY A 367 -12.56 -4.83 20.63
C GLY A 367 -13.10 -6.21 20.21
N GLY A 368 -12.82 -7.27 21.00
CA GLY A 368 -13.33 -8.61 20.75
C GLY A 368 -14.85 -8.78 20.89
N ARG A 369 -15.56 -7.83 21.53
CA ARG A 369 -17.02 -7.81 21.58
C ARG A 369 -17.62 -7.23 20.29
N VAL A 370 -16.94 -6.25 19.71
CA VAL A 370 -17.34 -5.63 18.43
C VAL A 370 -17.03 -6.59 17.28
N ILE A 371 -15.81 -7.06 17.19
CA ILE A 371 -15.42 -8.10 16.21
C ILE A 371 -15.58 -9.48 16.87
N SER A 372 -16.83 -9.85 17.07
CA SER A 372 -17.25 -11.09 17.72
C SER A 372 -16.93 -12.33 16.86
N PRO A 373 -17.07 -13.57 17.42
CA PRO A 373 -16.98 -14.80 16.62
C PRO A 373 -17.93 -14.84 15.42
N ALA A 374 -19.13 -14.25 15.52
CA ALA A 374 -20.08 -14.16 14.41
C ALA A 374 -19.57 -13.27 13.27
N VAL A 375 -18.96 -12.13 13.59
CA VAL A 375 -18.32 -11.26 12.58
C VAL A 375 -17.15 -11.98 11.90
N ARG A 376 -16.35 -12.74 12.65
CA ARG A 376 -15.26 -13.55 12.06
C ARG A 376 -15.77 -14.64 11.15
N GLU A 377 -16.90 -15.23 11.45
CA GLU A 377 -17.55 -16.21 10.58
C GLU A 377 -18.04 -15.57 9.28
N GLU A 378 -18.60 -14.36 9.35
CA GLU A 378 -18.98 -13.61 8.15
C GLU A 378 -17.77 -13.28 7.26
N MET A 379 -16.65 -12.88 7.86
CA MET A 379 -15.40 -12.69 7.11
C MET A 379 -14.94 -13.96 6.38
N ARG A 380 -15.13 -15.14 6.97
CA ARG A 380 -14.81 -16.42 6.29
C ARG A 380 -15.74 -16.68 5.11
N LYS A 381 -17.03 -16.34 5.21
CA LYS A 381 -17.98 -16.46 4.09
C LYS A 381 -17.61 -15.50 2.97
N LEU A 382 -17.31 -14.24 3.27
CA LEU A 382 -16.83 -13.27 2.27
C LEU A 382 -15.59 -13.81 1.52
N LEU A 383 -14.62 -14.37 2.23
CA LEU A 383 -13.46 -14.98 1.59
C LEU A 383 -13.84 -16.20 0.73
N ALA A 384 -14.80 -17.03 1.17
CA ALA A 384 -15.29 -18.17 0.40
C ALA A 384 -16.00 -17.72 -0.89
N ASP A 385 -16.82 -16.67 -0.85
CA ASP A 385 -17.48 -16.09 -2.01
C ASP A 385 -16.49 -15.50 -3.02
N ILE A 386 -15.43 -14.87 -2.53
CA ILE A 386 -14.33 -14.36 -3.38
C ILE A 386 -13.64 -15.55 -4.07
N ARG A 387 -13.19 -16.55 -3.31
CA ARG A 387 -12.44 -17.70 -3.82
C ARG A 387 -13.24 -18.56 -4.80
N SER A 388 -14.53 -18.68 -4.59
CA SER A 388 -15.45 -19.41 -5.50
C SER A 388 -15.77 -18.62 -6.78
N GLY A 389 -15.42 -17.33 -6.85
CA GLY A 389 -15.79 -16.41 -7.91
C GLY A 389 -17.27 -15.96 -7.85
N ALA A 390 -17.99 -16.22 -6.76
CA ALA A 390 -19.38 -15.79 -6.60
C ALA A 390 -19.50 -14.27 -6.62
N PHE A 391 -18.65 -13.57 -5.86
CA PHE A 391 -18.59 -12.11 -5.87
C PHE A 391 -18.26 -11.55 -7.26
N ALA A 392 -17.28 -12.12 -7.96
CA ALA A 392 -16.90 -11.66 -9.29
C ALA A 392 -18.03 -11.78 -10.29
N LYS A 393 -18.77 -12.90 -10.26
CA LYS A 393 -19.97 -13.13 -11.09
C LYS A 393 -21.06 -12.12 -10.79
N GLU A 394 -21.32 -11.86 -9.49
CA GLU A 394 -22.31 -10.87 -9.05
C GLU A 394 -21.95 -9.49 -9.59
N TRP A 395 -20.71 -9.03 -9.37
CA TRP A 395 -20.27 -7.70 -9.80
C TRP A 395 -20.30 -7.52 -11.32
N ILE A 396 -19.86 -8.52 -12.06
CA ILE A 396 -19.90 -8.48 -13.54
C ILE A 396 -21.35 -8.42 -14.03
N ALA A 397 -22.26 -9.21 -13.44
CA ALA A 397 -23.67 -9.19 -13.81
C ALA A 397 -24.32 -7.84 -13.48
N GLU A 398 -24.08 -7.30 -12.30
CA GLU A 398 -24.54 -5.98 -11.87
C GLU A 398 -24.06 -4.87 -12.83
N SER A 399 -22.77 -4.89 -13.18
CA SER A 399 -22.20 -3.93 -14.12
C SER A 399 -22.80 -4.03 -15.50
N ARG A 400 -22.99 -5.24 -16.04
CA ARG A 400 -23.65 -5.47 -17.34
C ARG A 400 -25.10 -5.01 -17.38
N ALA A 401 -25.79 -5.03 -16.24
CA ALA A 401 -27.15 -4.50 -16.10
C ALA A 401 -27.21 -2.97 -15.95
N GLY A 402 -26.09 -2.25 -16.01
CA GLY A 402 -25.99 -0.81 -15.81
C GLY A 402 -25.84 -0.39 -14.35
N ALA A 403 -25.46 -1.32 -13.48
CA ALA A 403 -25.16 -1.10 -12.07
C ALA A 403 -26.31 -0.46 -11.24
N PRO A 404 -27.57 -0.94 -11.34
CA PRO A 404 -28.73 -0.31 -10.71
C PRO A 404 -28.62 -0.30 -9.18
N ARG A 405 -28.31 -1.46 -8.59
CA ARG A 405 -28.15 -1.60 -7.12
C ARG A 405 -26.94 -0.81 -6.61
N PHE A 406 -25.83 -0.88 -7.30
CA PHE A 406 -24.63 -0.11 -6.93
C PHE A 406 -24.90 1.39 -6.93
N ASN A 407 -25.62 1.90 -7.94
CA ASN A 407 -25.98 3.31 -8.01
C ASN A 407 -27.00 3.72 -6.94
N GLU A 408 -27.89 2.84 -6.54
CA GLU A 408 -28.81 3.05 -5.42
C GLU A 408 -28.06 3.15 -4.09
N LEU A 409 -27.21 2.15 -3.78
CA LEU A 409 -26.40 2.13 -2.57
C LEU A 409 -25.47 3.33 -2.47
N ARG A 410 -24.83 3.73 -3.58
CA ARG A 410 -23.99 4.92 -3.67
C ARG A 410 -24.75 6.19 -3.31
N ARG A 411 -25.98 6.35 -3.85
CA ARG A 411 -26.82 7.51 -3.52
C ARG A 411 -27.26 7.52 -2.07
N ALA A 412 -27.61 6.38 -1.52
CA ALA A 412 -27.98 6.26 -0.11
C ALA A 412 -26.79 6.65 0.80
N ALA A 413 -25.60 6.13 0.53
CA ALA A 413 -24.39 6.47 1.27
C ALA A 413 -24.05 7.97 1.21
N GLN A 414 -24.13 8.59 0.02
CA GLN A 414 -23.87 10.03 -0.15
C GLN A 414 -24.86 10.92 0.61
N ASN A 415 -26.08 10.45 0.84
CA ASN A 415 -27.14 11.19 1.55
C ASN A 415 -27.23 10.84 3.03
N SER A 416 -26.32 10.04 3.57
CA SER A 416 -26.32 9.67 4.98
C SER A 416 -26.06 10.87 5.89
N GLN A 417 -26.55 10.82 7.12
CA GLN A 417 -26.39 11.91 8.09
C GLN A 417 -24.89 12.20 8.37
N ILE A 418 -24.08 11.17 8.51
CA ILE A 418 -22.64 11.32 8.78
C ILE A 418 -21.93 12.09 7.65
N GLU A 419 -22.32 11.89 6.37
CA GLU A 419 -21.75 12.64 5.24
C GLU A 419 -22.19 14.10 5.24
N GLN A 420 -23.47 14.38 5.56
CA GLN A 420 -24.00 15.75 5.65
C GLN A 420 -23.33 16.55 6.78
N VAL A 421 -23.16 15.95 7.95
CA VAL A 421 -22.45 16.53 9.10
C VAL A 421 -20.97 16.69 8.76
N GLY A 422 -20.37 15.64 8.22
CA GLY A 422 -18.97 15.62 7.83
C GLY A 422 -18.60 16.70 6.82
N ALA A 423 -19.43 16.94 5.82
CA ALA A 423 -19.19 18.00 4.83
C ALA A 423 -19.10 19.39 5.49
N LYS A 424 -19.98 19.68 6.45
CA LYS A 424 -19.96 20.95 7.18
C LYS A 424 -18.66 21.08 8.01
N LEU A 425 -18.27 20.03 8.71
CA LEU A 425 -17.09 20.04 9.58
C LEU A 425 -15.79 20.09 8.75
N ARG A 426 -15.71 19.32 7.66
CA ARG A 426 -14.56 19.37 6.75
C ARG A 426 -14.38 20.75 6.10
N ALA A 427 -15.48 21.46 5.79
CA ALA A 427 -15.42 22.82 5.28
C ALA A 427 -14.79 23.83 6.25
N MET A 428 -14.82 23.55 7.56
CA MET A 428 -14.18 24.37 8.60
C MET A 428 -12.65 24.12 8.68
N MET A 429 -12.13 23.05 8.06
CA MET A 429 -10.73 22.65 8.14
C MET A 429 -9.98 23.01 6.86
N PRO A 430 -9.09 24.02 6.84
CA PRO A 430 -8.46 24.55 5.62
C PRO A 430 -7.61 23.52 4.86
N TRP A 431 -7.19 22.46 5.50
CA TRP A 431 -6.37 21.39 4.90
C TRP A 431 -7.17 20.29 4.22
N THR A 432 -8.50 20.27 4.41
CA THR A 432 -9.38 19.32 3.70
C THR A 432 -9.77 19.86 2.32
N GLU A 433 -10.27 19.00 1.43
CA GLU A 433 -10.69 19.43 0.09
C GLU A 433 -11.90 20.39 0.13
N GLU A 434 -12.86 20.13 1.02
CA GLU A 434 -13.99 21.02 1.25
C GLU A 434 -13.55 22.35 1.86
N GLY A 435 -12.62 22.33 2.82
CA GLY A 435 -12.06 23.54 3.44
C GLY A 435 -11.31 24.41 2.45
N LYS A 436 -10.52 23.81 1.56
CA LYS A 436 -9.84 24.53 0.47
C LYS A 436 -10.85 25.20 -0.48
N LYS A 437 -11.93 24.50 -0.84
CA LYS A 437 -13.01 25.08 -1.68
C LYS A 437 -13.74 26.21 -0.99
N ALA A 438 -14.06 26.06 0.30
CA ALA A 438 -14.72 27.09 1.12
C ALA A 438 -13.82 28.34 1.27
N GLY A 439 -12.54 28.16 1.55
CA GLY A 439 -11.55 29.24 1.63
C GLY A 439 -11.40 30.01 0.30
N ALA A 440 -11.34 29.30 -0.83
CA ALA A 440 -11.29 29.91 -2.17
C ALA A 440 -12.59 30.70 -2.49
N GLY A 441 -13.75 30.21 -2.06
CA GLY A 441 -15.03 30.92 -2.19
C GLY A 441 -15.08 32.21 -1.37
N GLN A 442 -14.62 32.18 -0.11
CA GLN A 442 -14.54 33.36 0.74
C GLN A 442 -13.55 34.41 0.21
N ALA A 443 -12.40 33.98 -0.32
CA ALA A 443 -11.43 34.87 -0.92
C ALA A 443 -12.00 35.60 -2.15
N LYS A 444 -12.75 34.89 -3.01
CA LYS A 444 -13.45 35.47 -4.16
C LYS A 444 -14.52 36.49 -3.73
N GLN A 445 -15.33 36.18 -2.71
CA GLN A 445 -16.32 37.11 -2.18
C GLN A 445 -15.69 38.36 -1.55
N LYS A 446 -14.56 38.20 -0.84
CA LYS A 446 -13.81 39.31 -0.24
C LYS A 446 -13.20 40.22 -1.31
N ALA A 447 -12.68 39.64 -2.40
CA ALA A 447 -12.18 40.41 -3.55
C ALA A 447 -13.29 41.21 -4.28
N GLN A 448 -14.52 40.65 -4.38
CA GLN A 448 -15.67 41.34 -4.95
C GLN A 448 -16.27 42.44 -4.06
N ARG A 449 -15.97 42.44 -2.76
CA ARG A 449 -16.45 43.43 -1.78
C ARG A 449 -15.47 44.56 -1.50
N GLN A 450 -14.28 44.58 -2.12
CA GLN A 450 -13.40 45.75 -2.01
C GLN A 450 -14.02 46.90 -2.86
N PRO A 451 -14.26 48.07 -2.23
CA PRO A 451 -14.77 49.22 -2.99
C PRO A 451 -13.75 49.64 -4.05
N GLU A 452 -14.24 50.02 -5.23
CA GLU A 452 -13.41 50.63 -6.27
C GLU A 452 -12.60 51.79 -5.69
N PRO A 453 -11.32 51.92 -6.04
CA PRO A 453 -10.54 53.06 -5.58
C PRO A 453 -11.21 54.37 -6.06
N THR A 454 -11.58 55.21 -5.11
CA THR A 454 -12.14 56.54 -5.38
C THR A 454 -11.21 57.30 -6.34
N PRO A 455 -11.65 57.78 -7.49
CA PRO A 455 -10.79 58.54 -8.40
C PRO A 455 -10.26 59.77 -7.69
N ALA A 456 -8.93 59.95 -7.77
CA ALA A 456 -8.27 61.14 -7.23
C ALA A 456 -8.89 62.41 -7.85
N ARG A 457 -9.43 63.29 -7.03
CA ARG A 457 -9.84 64.63 -7.48
C ARG A 457 -8.58 65.39 -7.87
N THR A 458 -8.49 65.70 -9.15
CA THR A 458 -7.59 66.74 -9.71
C THR A 458 -8.02 68.12 -9.29
#